data_922152cd79c4452f4019f7743309d798
#
_entry.id   922152cd79c4452f4019f7743309d798
#
_cell.length_a   1.000
_cell.length_b   1.000
_cell.length_c   1.000
_cell.angle_alpha   90.00
_cell.angle_beta   90.00
_cell.angle_gamma   90.00
#
_symmetry.space_group_name_H-M   'P 1'
#
loop_
_entity.id
_entity.type
_entity.pdbx_description
1 polymer ?
#
loop_
_entity_poly.entity_id
_entity_poly.type
_entity_poly.pdbx_seq_one_letter_code
_entity_poly.pdbx_strand_id
1 'polypeptide(L)'
;KDLDKITNKDKYNNLLEDVTKGNTSKFIATFRELFEELVDDMGYKAVVVYIDDLDRCEPKRIIGCLEAVKLFVNVRKTAFIIGADERIIEYAISQHYPIQMKKEDISSPFSDYLEKLIQLPYKLPRLSDNEQETYITLLLCKNHLNDIYFNEIHQKYLEFRKTDKHSKYNIDDIKANIPKDKKIDFHAVEYRLPTVPLIKRFLNGNPRQLKRFLNTLYVRQELAEVAGFTDIRPEVLTKLMVLEYNTLYNSRFEELYKLQNANRGVLPLDDVEQEAKTENGIQNPQWKDNWSSDYLRQWLSSDPSLKDINLQNYFWIARDALKNEKPIASLVTNKVMLLFRRLCTLQTNS
;
A
#
# COMPACT_ATOMS: atom_id res chain seq x y z
N LYS A 1 6.83 12.26 38.31
CA LYS A 1 6.49 12.57 39.74
C LYS A 1 5.62 11.52 40.39
N ASP A 2 5.06 10.52 39.67
CA ASP A 2 4.11 9.53 40.18
C ASP A 2 4.68 8.10 40.30
N LEU A 3 5.92 7.87 39.90
CA LEU A 3 6.63 6.60 40.04
C LEU A 3 7.03 6.29 41.50
N ASP A 4 7.06 7.29 42.37
CA ASP A 4 7.41 7.14 43.81
C ASP A 4 6.24 6.62 44.65
N LYS A 5 5.07 6.43 44.05
CA LYS A 5 3.87 5.88 44.73
C LYS A 5 3.70 4.36 44.56
N ILE A 6 4.64 3.67 43.93
CA ILE A 6 4.62 2.20 43.90
C ILE A 6 4.99 1.71 45.30
N THR A 7 3.95 1.60 46.12
CA THR A 7 4.02 1.32 47.58
C THR A 7 4.35 -0.12 47.93
N ASN A 8 4.78 -0.97 46.99
CA ASN A 8 5.05 -2.37 47.29
C ASN A 8 6.51 -2.75 47.06
N LYS A 9 7.41 -2.08 47.80
CA LYS A 9 8.87 -2.32 47.75
C LYS A 9 9.23 -3.81 47.97
N ASP A 10 8.44 -4.50 48.80
CA ASP A 10 8.67 -5.92 49.11
C ASP A 10 8.29 -6.83 47.92
N LYS A 11 7.21 -6.55 47.21
CA LYS A 11 6.85 -7.30 46.00
C LYS A 11 7.86 -7.07 44.86
N TYR A 12 8.34 -5.84 44.74
CA TYR A 12 9.39 -5.52 43.74
C TYR A 12 10.71 -6.22 44.05
N ASN A 13 11.11 -6.26 45.32
CA ASN A 13 12.31 -6.98 45.74
C ASN A 13 12.16 -8.49 45.53
N ASN A 14 10.99 -9.06 45.82
CA ASN A 14 10.68 -10.47 45.57
C ASN A 14 10.76 -10.79 44.04
N LEU A 15 10.30 -9.86 43.18
CA LEU A 15 10.38 -10.01 41.73
C LEU A 15 11.85 -10.09 41.26
N LEU A 16 12.73 -9.22 41.75
CA LEU A 16 14.16 -9.25 41.46
C LEU A 16 14.82 -10.53 41.97
N GLU A 17 14.38 -11.01 43.13
CA GLU A 17 14.91 -12.25 43.73
C GLU A 17 14.48 -13.50 42.93
N ASP A 18 13.24 -13.55 42.45
CA ASP A 18 12.73 -14.63 41.58
C ASP A 18 13.46 -14.67 40.21
N VAL A 19 13.84 -13.50 39.63
CA VAL A 19 14.68 -13.43 38.44
C VAL A 19 16.06 -14.01 38.73
N THR A 20 16.69 -13.64 39.83
CA THR A 20 18.03 -14.08 40.16
C THR A 20 18.10 -15.58 40.48
N LYS A 21 17.01 -16.13 41.01
CA LYS A 21 16.87 -17.57 41.32
C LYS A 21 16.42 -18.42 40.15
N GLY A 22 16.11 -17.82 38.98
CA GLY A 22 15.70 -18.54 37.77
C GLY A 22 14.27 -19.12 37.87
N ASN A 23 13.42 -18.62 38.80
CA ASN A 23 12.06 -19.10 39.00
C ASN A 23 11.06 -18.36 38.08
N THR A 24 11.11 -18.65 36.80
CA THR A 24 10.36 -17.94 35.74
C THR A 24 8.84 -17.96 35.98
N SER A 25 8.27 -19.07 36.43
CA SER A 25 6.80 -19.17 36.63
C SER A 25 6.30 -18.24 37.73
N LYS A 26 7.04 -18.19 38.86
CA LYS A 26 6.71 -17.33 39.99
C LYS A 26 6.93 -15.85 39.65
N PHE A 27 8.02 -15.55 38.93
CA PHE A 27 8.27 -14.22 38.39
C PHE A 27 7.09 -13.71 37.55
N ILE A 28 6.60 -14.52 36.58
CA ILE A 28 5.47 -14.16 35.72
C ILE A 28 4.20 -13.88 36.54
N ALA A 29 3.91 -14.71 37.54
CA ALA A 29 2.73 -14.53 38.39
C ALA A 29 2.82 -13.22 39.18
N THR A 30 3.91 -12.99 39.90
CA THR A 30 4.17 -11.77 40.68
C THR A 30 4.16 -10.51 39.78
N PHE A 31 4.73 -10.60 38.57
CA PHE A 31 4.74 -9.50 37.62
C PHE A 31 3.33 -9.13 37.16
N ARG A 32 2.48 -10.12 36.87
CA ARG A 32 1.06 -9.89 36.52
C ARG A 32 0.30 -9.19 37.60
N GLU A 33 0.44 -9.66 38.87
CA GLU A 33 -0.20 -9.06 40.02
C GLU A 33 0.21 -7.60 40.20
N LEU A 34 1.51 -7.30 40.14
CA LEU A 34 2.02 -5.93 40.24
C LEU A 34 1.49 -5.04 39.08
N PHE A 35 1.39 -5.59 37.90
CA PHE A 35 0.89 -4.83 36.76
C PHE A 35 -0.63 -4.55 36.90
N GLU A 36 -1.41 -5.50 37.39
CA GLU A 36 -2.83 -5.29 37.67
C GLU A 36 -3.03 -4.22 38.76
N GLU A 37 -2.26 -4.29 39.85
CA GLU A 37 -2.28 -3.27 40.92
C GLU A 37 -1.94 -1.89 40.36
N LEU A 38 -0.92 -1.80 39.52
CA LEU A 38 -0.52 -0.54 38.88
C LEU A 38 -1.64 0.04 38.01
N VAL A 39 -2.30 -0.80 37.17
CA VAL A 39 -3.43 -0.37 36.34
C VAL A 39 -4.61 0.11 37.17
N ASP A 40 -4.89 -0.57 38.29
CA ASP A 40 -5.97 -0.18 39.23
C ASP A 40 -5.63 1.14 39.94
N ASP A 41 -4.40 1.30 40.41
CA ASP A 41 -3.93 2.51 41.11
C ASP A 41 -3.88 3.76 40.21
N MET A 42 -3.62 3.60 38.92
CA MET A 42 -3.68 4.69 37.96
C MET A 42 -5.08 5.24 37.72
N GLY A 43 -6.14 4.54 38.18
CA GLY A 43 -7.53 4.95 38.03
C GLY A 43 -8.06 4.94 36.61
N TYR A 44 -7.33 4.34 35.67
CA TYR A 44 -7.79 4.19 34.29
C TYR A 44 -8.81 3.09 34.13
N LYS A 45 -9.74 3.26 33.17
CA LYS A 45 -10.73 2.25 32.84
C LYS A 45 -10.12 1.02 32.18
N ALA A 46 -9.12 1.25 31.35
CA ALA A 46 -8.35 0.21 30.67
C ALA A 46 -7.02 0.77 30.14
N VAL A 47 -6.05 -0.11 29.95
CA VAL A 47 -4.78 0.13 29.26
C VAL A 47 -4.84 -0.56 27.90
N VAL A 48 -4.62 0.18 26.83
CA VAL A 48 -4.55 -0.37 25.46
C VAL A 48 -3.13 -0.21 24.95
N VAL A 49 -2.50 -1.33 24.63
CA VAL A 49 -1.14 -1.39 24.09
C VAL A 49 -1.20 -1.61 22.59
N TYR A 50 -0.70 -0.64 21.84
CA TYR A 50 -0.57 -0.75 20.39
C TYR A 50 0.83 -1.25 20.01
N ILE A 51 0.91 -2.32 19.24
CA ILE A 51 2.15 -2.88 18.69
C ILE A 51 2.01 -2.83 17.17
N ASP A 52 2.74 -1.93 16.54
CA ASP A 52 2.77 -1.76 15.09
C ASP A 52 4.15 -2.10 14.52
N ASP A 53 4.23 -2.25 13.19
CA ASP A 53 5.48 -2.54 12.45
C ASP A 53 6.22 -3.82 12.93
N LEU A 54 5.51 -4.76 13.53
CA LEU A 54 6.09 -6.02 13.99
C LEU A 54 6.69 -6.83 12.82
N ASP A 55 6.10 -6.73 11.64
CA ASP A 55 6.55 -7.34 10.39
C ASP A 55 7.89 -6.79 9.85
N ARG A 56 8.41 -5.68 10.42
CA ARG A 56 9.73 -5.14 10.09
C ARG A 56 10.85 -5.67 10.98
N CYS A 57 10.52 -6.47 11.98
CA CYS A 57 11.48 -7.05 12.92
C CYS A 57 12.07 -8.36 12.38
N GLU A 58 13.21 -8.75 12.91
CA GLU A 58 13.78 -10.08 12.68
C GLU A 58 12.85 -11.18 13.25
N PRO A 59 12.76 -12.37 12.62
CA PRO A 59 11.88 -13.46 13.05
C PRO A 59 11.97 -13.77 14.55
N LYS A 60 13.16 -13.82 15.10
CA LYS A 60 13.39 -14.08 16.54
C LYS A 60 12.77 -13.00 17.43
N ARG A 61 12.83 -11.74 17.01
CA ARG A 61 12.22 -10.62 17.77
C ARG A 61 10.70 -10.62 17.68
N ILE A 62 10.16 -11.00 16.52
CA ILE A 62 8.72 -11.19 16.34
C ILE A 62 8.19 -12.21 17.37
N ILE A 63 8.83 -13.39 17.43
CA ILE A 63 8.45 -14.43 18.37
C ILE A 63 8.56 -13.95 19.80
N GLY A 64 9.70 -13.32 20.18
CA GLY A 64 9.89 -12.80 21.53
C GLY A 64 8.83 -11.78 21.93
N CYS A 65 8.37 -10.90 21.00
CA CYS A 65 7.28 -9.98 21.23
C CYS A 65 5.94 -10.70 21.43
N LEU A 66 5.62 -11.69 20.59
CA LEU A 66 4.39 -12.48 20.72
C LEU A 66 4.36 -13.28 22.02
N GLU A 67 5.47 -13.86 22.44
CA GLU A 67 5.59 -14.54 23.73
C GLU A 67 5.43 -13.58 24.91
N ALA A 68 6.00 -12.37 24.83
CA ALA A 68 5.80 -11.33 25.83
C ALA A 68 4.31 -10.95 25.94
N VAL A 69 3.63 -10.69 24.81
CA VAL A 69 2.19 -10.39 24.81
C VAL A 69 1.40 -11.50 25.46
N LYS A 70 1.72 -12.77 25.21
CA LYS A 70 1.06 -13.94 25.80
C LYS A 70 1.11 -13.90 27.34
N LEU A 71 2.14 -13.33 27.92
CA LEU A 71 2.24 -13.19 29.37
C LEU A 71 1.19 -12.23 29.95
N PHE A 72 0.70 -11.27 29.16
CA PHE A 72 -0.22 -10.22 29.58
C PHE A 72 -1.67 -10.42 29.11
N VAL A 73 -1.94 -11.39 28.25
CA VAL A 73 -3.29 -11.60 27.65
C VAL A 73 -4.39 -11.77 28.72
N ASN A 74 -4.04 -12.27 29.91
CA ASN A 74 -4.99 -12.50 30.99
C ASN A 74 -5.00 -11.42 32.08
N VAL A 75 -4.29 -10.30 31.88
CA VAL A 75 -4.28 -9.17 32.82
C VAL A 75 -5.58 -8.38 32.66
N ARG A 76 -6.28 -8.14 33.76
CA ARG A 76 -7.55 -7.39 33.76
C ARG A 76 -7.34 -5.97 33.25
N LYS A 77 -8.35 -5.42 32.57
CA LYS A 77 -8.36 -4.06 32.03
C LYS A 77 -7.24 -3.77 31.03
N THR A 78 -6.64 -4.80 30.41
CA THR A 78 -5.57 -4.64 29.44
C THR A 78 -5.99 -5.23 28.09
N ALA A 79 -5.73 -4.50 27.01
CA ALA A 79 -5.93 -4.95 25.64
C ALA A 79 -4.69 -4.70 24.80
N PHE A 80 -4.38 -5.64 23.91
CA PHE A 80 -3.29 -5.52 22.95
C PHE A 80 -3.86 -5.46 21.54
N ILE A 81 -3.42 -4.50 20.75
CA ILE A 81 -3.75 -4.38 19.34
C ILE A 81 -2.46 -4.53 18.56
N ILE A 82 -2.36 -5.60 17.79
CA ILE A 82 -1.15 -5.94 17.01
C ILE A 82 -1.43 -5.68 15.54
N GLY A 83 -0.70 -4.73 14.95
CA GLY A 83 -0.70 -4.45 13.51
C GLY A 83 0.48 -5.16 12.84
N ALA A 84 0.21 -6.18 12.01
CA ALA A 84 1.26 -6.92 11.32
C ALA A 84 0.74 -7.61 10.04
N ASP A 85 1.66 -7.92 9.12
CA ASP A 85 1.38 -8.81 7.98
C ASP A 85 1.41 -10.27 8.44
N GLU A 86 0.26 -10.96 8.38
CA GLU A 86 0.11 -12.36 8.78
C GLU A 86 1.18 -13.27 8.15
N ARG A 87 1.50 -13.07 6.88
CA ARG A 87 2.49 -13.89 6.15
C ARG A 87 3.89 -13.79 6.76
N ILE A 88 4.26 -12.61 7.25
CA ILE A 88 5.57 -12.38 7.89
C ILE A 88 5.59 -13.03 9.28
N ILE A 89 4.47 -12.96 9.99
CA ILE A 89 4.34 -13.64 11.29
C ILE A 89 4.42 -15.16 11.10
N GLU A 90 3.69 -15.72 10.13
CA GLU A 90 3.76 -17.15 9.79
C GLU A 90 5.18 -17.57 9.42
N TYR A 91 5.87 -16.77 8.61
CA TYR A 91 7.28 -17.00 8.28
C TYR A 91 8.17 -17.00 9.54
N ALA A 92 8.00 -16.05 10.44
CA ALA A 92 8.78 -15.97 11.68
C ALA A 92 8.55 -17.20 12.57
N ILE A 93 7.29 -17.65 12.69
CA ILE A 93 6.93 -18.86 13.43
C ILE A 93 7.60 -20.09 12.80
N SER A 94 7.57 -20.21 11.47
CA SER A 94 8.18 -21.34 10.76
C SER A 94 9.69 -21.43 10.94
N GLN A 95 10.36 -20.31 11.05
CA GLN A 95 11.80 -20.25 11.30
C GLN A 95 12.15 -20.62 12.74
N HIS A 96 11.30 -20.29 13.70
CA HIS A 96 11.55 -20.53 15.11
C HIS A 96 11.18 -21.94 15.55
N TYR A 97 10.08 -22.47 15.01
CA TYR A 97 9.59 -23.82 15.26
C TYR A 97 9.69 -24.65 13.97
N PRO A 98 10.82 -25.35 13.70
CA PRO A 98 10.96 -26.17 12.52
C PRO A 98 10.02 -27.38 12.61
N ILE A 99 8.79 -27.21 12.17
CA ILE A 99 7.78 -28.25 12.16
C ILE A 99 7.89 -28.99 10.83
N GLN A 100 8.16 -30.30 10.88
CA GLN A 100 8.07 -31.16 9.71
C GLN A 100 6.58 -31.33 9.34
N MET A 101 6.11 -30.56 8.37
CA MET A 101 4.75 -30.70 7.85
C MET A 101 4.63 -32.03 7.10
N LYS A 102 3.71 -32.91 7.53
CA LYS A 102 3.20 -33.98 6.68
C LYS A 102 2.18 -33.34 5.72
N LYS A 103 2.23 -33.76 4.45
CA LYS A 103 1.35 -33.25 3.37
C LYS A 103 -0.17 -33.43 3.64
N GLU A 104 -0.54 -34.10 4.71
CA GLU A 104 -1.91 -34.47 5.06
C GLU A 104 -2.50 -33.63 6.23
N ASP A 105 -1.73 -32.73 6.83
CA ASP A 105 -2.24 -31.91 7.94
C ASP A 105 -3.19 -30.82 7.42
N ILE A 106 -4.46 -30.92 7.83
CA ILE A 106 -5.57 -30.04 7.39
C ILE A 106 -5.43 -28.63 7.97
N SER A 107 -4.74 -28.45 9.12
CA SER A 107 -4.46 -27.16 9.73
C SER A 107 -2.96 -26.87 9.75
N SER A 108 -2.60 -25.65 9.39
CA SER A 108 -1.22 -25.18 9.54
C SER A 108 -0.93 -25.04 11.04
N PRO A 109 0.15 -25.66 11.58
CA PRO A 109 0.56 -25.43 12.99
C PRO A 109 0.73 -23.97 13.36
N PHE A 110 0.88 -23.09 12.36
CA PHE A 110 0.97 -21.65 12.51
C PHE A 110 -0.37 -21.02 12.83
N SER A 111 -1.46 -21.49 12.19
CA SER A 111 -2.84 -21.10 12.53
C SER A 111 -3.14 -21.42 13.99
N ASP A 112 -2.81 -22.64 14.42
CA ASP A 112 -3.06 -23.08 15.80
C ASP A 112 -2.29 -22.26 16.84
N TYR A 113 -1.07 -21.81 16.51
CA TYR A 113 -0.30 -20.93 17.39
C TYR A 113 -0.94 -19.56 17.50
N LEU A 114 -1.35 -18.97 16.36
CA LEU A 114 -1.99 -17.65 16.33
C LEU A 114 -3.38 -17.69 16.98
N GLU A 115 -4.18 -18.72 16.75
CA GLU A 115 -5.50 -18.87 17.39
C GLU A 115 -5.43 -18.90 18.92
N LYS A 116 -4.36 -19.48 19.48
CA LYS A 116 -4.14 -19.51 20.94
C LYS A 116 -3.70 -18.15 21.51
N LEU A 117 -3.12 -17.29 20.67
CA LEU A 117 -2.60 -16.01 21.08
C LEU A 117 -3.57 -14.86 20.78
N ILE A 118 -4.17 -14.88 19.59
CA ILE A 118 -5.01 -13.81 19.08
C ILE A 118 -6.49 -14.18 19.31
N GLN A 119 -7.11 -13.49 20.24
CA GLN A 119 -8.52 -13.74 20.59
C GLN A 119 -9.48 -13.21 19.51
N LEU A 120 -9.11 -12.13 18.81
CA LEU A 120 -9.91 -11.51 17.77
C LEU A 120 -9.05 -11.17 16.55
N PRO A 121 -8.90 -12.10 15.59
CA PRO A 121 -8.23 -11.80 14.33
C PRO A 121 -9.14 -10.93 13.46
N TYR A 122 -8.61 -9.82 12.98
CA TYR A 122 -9.31 -8.93 12.06
C TYR A 122 -8.43 -8.57 10.87
N LYS A 123 -8.87 -8.93 9.66
CA LYS A 123 -8.20 -8.56 8.40
C LYS A 123 -8.83 -7.28 7.87
N LEU A 124 -8.02 -6.24 7.70
CA LEU A 124 -8.47 -5.01 7.04
C LEU A 124 -8.86 -5.33 5.59
N PRO A 125 -10.11 -5.06 5.19
CA PRO A 125 -10.54 -5.31 3.82
C PRO A 125 -9.81 -4.37 2.84
N ARG A 126 -9.67 -4.82 1.61
CA ARG A 126 -9.26 -3.94 0.51
C ARG A 126 -10.39 -2.98 0.17
N LEU A 127 -10.03 -1.85 -0.40
CA LEU A 127 -11.03 -0.91 -0.90
C LEU A 127 -11.87 -1.57 -2.01
N SER A 128 -13.19 -1.43 -1.92
CA SER A 128 -14.11 -1.76 -3.02
C SER A 128 -13.86 -0.85 -4.22
N ASP A 129 -14.40 -1.20 -5.37
CA ASP A 129 -14.25 -0.41 -6.61
C ASP A 129 -14.70 1.04 -6.45
N ASN A 130 -15.82 1.27 -5.75
CA ASN A 130 -16.33 2.61 -5.48
C ASN A 130 -15.42 3.39 -4.53
N GLU A 131 -14.91 2.72 -3.51
CA GLU A 131 -13.95 3.33 -2.56
C GLU A 131 -12.61 3.64 -3.22
N GLN A 132 -12.12 2.77 -4.13
CA GLN A 132 -10.91 3.03 -4.90
C GLN A 132 -11.08 4.27 -5.78
N GLU A 133 -12.18 4.38 -6.52
CA GLU A 133 -12.48 5.53 -7.38
C GLU A 133 -12.52 6.83 -6.56
N THR A 134 -13.25 6.81 -5.45
CA THR A 134 -13.31 7.93 -4.51
C THR A 134 -11.93 8.30 -3.96
N TYR A 135 -11.18 7.30 -3.50
CA TYR A 135 -9.85 7.51 -2.91
C TYR A 135 -8.87 8.11 -3.92
N ILE A 136 -8.83 7.58 -5.15
CA ILE A 136 -7.97 8.10 -6.21
C ILE A 136 -8.38 9.53 -6.58
N THR A 137 -9.68 9.79 -6.76
CA THR A 137 -10.18 11.13 -7.09
C THR A 137 -9.82 12.15 -6.02
N LEU A 138 -9.99 11.80 -4.74
CA LEU A 138 -9.60 12.68 -3.62
C LEU A 138 -8.08 12.90 -3.55
N LEU A 139 -7.27 11.89 -3.85
CA LEU A 139 -5.81 12.05 -3.93
C LEU A 139 -5.40 12.97 -5.09
N LEU A 140 -6.05 12.86 -6.25
CA LEU A 140 -5.82 13.79 -7.35
C LEU A 140 -6.20 15.23 -6.95
N CYS A 141 -7.34 15.42 -6.29
CA CYS A 141 -7.72 16.73 -5.76
C CYS A 141 -6.70 17.26 -4.74
N LYS A 142 -6.24 16.43 -3.81
CA LYS A 142 -5.22 16.81 -2.82
C LYS A 142 -3.91 17.27 -3.46
N ASN A 143 -3.49 16.63 -4.54
CA ASN A 143 -2.21 16.91 -5.18
C ASN A 143 -2.25 18.12 -6.12
N HIS A 144 -3.42 18.48 -6.65
CA HIS A 144 -3.54 19.50 -7.71
C HIS A 144 -4.37 20.72 -7.31
N LEU A 145 -5.06 20.69 -6.17
CA LEU A 145 -5.76 21.84 -5.61
C LEU A 145 -5.01 22.38 -4.38
N ASN A 146 -5.27 23.63 -4.02
CA ASN A 146 -4.74 24.16 -2.78
C ASN A 146 -5.43 23.52 -1.56
N ASP A 147 -4.77 23.60 -0.41
CA ASP A 147 -5.24 22.96 0.83
C ASP A 147 -6.63 23.48 1.28
N ILE A 148 -6.96 24.76 1.02
CA ILE A 148 -8.25 25.35 1.40
C ILE A 148 -9.37 24.65 0.63
N TYR A 149 -9.24 24.52 -0.69
CA TYR A 149 -10.23 23.88 -1.52
C TYR A 149 -10.30 22.37 -1.27
N PHE A 150 -9.16 21.72 -1.08
CA PHE A 150 -9.13 20.30 -0.74
C PHE A 150 -9.84 20.02 0.59
N ASN A 151 -9.58 20.81 1.63
CA ASN A 151 -10.22 20.63 2.92
C ASN A 151 -11.75 20.79 2.83
N GLU A 152 -12.24 21.72 2.04
CA GLU A 152 -13.68 21.88 1.80
C GLU A 152 -14.27 20.65 1.09
N ILE A 153 -13.63 20.17 0.04
CA ILE A 153 -14.02 18.93 -0.68
C ILE A 153 -14.05 17.75 0.29
N HIS A 154 -13.02 17.64 1.13
CA HIS A 154 -12.93 16.54 2.10
C HIS A 154 -14.03 16.61 3.16
N GLN A 155 -14.39 17.79 3.65
CA GLN A 155 -15.53 17.94 4.58
C GLN A 155 -16.85 17.54 3.90
N LYS A 156 -17.08 17.93 2.65
CA LYS A 156 -18.26 17.53 1.88
C LYS A 156 -18.30 16.01 1.64
N TYR A 157 -17.17 15.40 1.36
CA TYR A 157 -17.06 13.94 1.30
C TYR A 157 -17.44 13.27 2.63
N LEU A 158 -16.98 13.80 3.78
CA LEU A 158 -17.32 13.26 5.10
C LEU A 158 -18.82 13.39 5.40
N GLU A 159 -19.46 14.48 4.97
CA GLU A 159 -20.92 14.66 5.05
C GLU A 159 -21.65 13.63 4.17
N PHE A 160 -21.22 13.47 2.91
CA PHE A 160 -21.76 12.50 1.98
C PHE A 160 -21.67 11.07 2.55
N ARG A 161 -20.54 10.67 3.14
CA ARG A 161 -20.34 9.34 3.73
C ARG A 161 -21.23 9.05 4.95
N LYS A 162 -21.78 10.06 5.61
CA LYS A 162 -22.78 9.85 6.70
C LYS A 162 -24.12 9.37 6.15
N THR A 163 -24.49 9.81 4.96
CA THR A 163 -25.77 9.49 4.31
C THR A 163 -25.66 8.29 3.38
N ASP A 164 -24.55 8.18 2.63
CA ASP A 164 -24.30 7.09 1.70
C ASP A 164 -22.87 6.54 1.89
N LYS A 165 -22.79 5.30 2.40
CA LYS A 165 -21.52 4.61 2.69
C LYS A 165 -21.01 3.78 1.53
N HIS A 166 -21.82 3.51 0.52
CA HIS A 166 -21.53 2.52 -0.52
C HIS A 166 -21.32 3.14 -1.91
N SER A 167 -21.89 4.29 -2.18
CA SER A 167 -21.71 4.97 -3.46
C SER A 167 -20.33 5.60 -3.58
N LYS A 168 -19.87 5.72 -4.82
CA LYS A 168 -18.66 6.48 -5.14
C LYS A 168 -18.92 7.99 -4.98
N TYR A 169 -17.85 8.71 -4.65
CA TYR A 169 -17.83 10.17 -4.64
C TYR A 169 -16.81 10.62 -5.67
N ASN A 170 -17.28 10.94 -6.87
CA ASN A 170 -16.44 11.24 -8.03
C ASN A 170 -16.32 12.76 -8.28
N ILE A 171 -15.69 13.15 -9.38
CA ILE A 171 -15.48 14.56 -9.73
C ILE A 171 -16.78 15.32 -9.98
N ASP A 172 -17.80 14.66 -10.49
CA ASP A 172 -19.10 15.29 -10.75
C ASP A 172 -19.81 15.60 -9.44
N ASP A 173 -19.76 14.66 -8.48
CA ASP A 173 -20.27 14.88 -7.12
C ASP A 173 -19.53 16.01 -6.42
N ILE A 174 -18.18 16.05 -6.57
CA ILE A 174 -17.35 17.14 -6.02
C ILE A 174 -17.79 18.48 -6.58
N LYS A 175 -17.92 18.60 -7.90
CA LYS A 175 -18.35 19.84 -8.56
C LYS A 175 -19.75 20.27 -8.19
N ALA A 176 -20.68 19.31 -8.07
CA ALA A 176 -22.07 19.59 -7.68
C ALA A 176 -22.19 20.13 -6.26
N ASN A 177 -21.27 19.73 -5.36
CA ASN A 177 -21.29 20.11 -3.94
C ASN A 177 -20.48 21.38 -3.61
N ILE A 178 -19.75 21.94 -4.58
CA ILE A 178 -19.01 23.19 -4.40
C ILE A 178 -19.92 24.37 -4.73
N PRO A 179 -19.93 25.45 -3.92
CA PRO A 179 -20.67 26.65 -4.21
C PRO A 179 -20.28 27.28 -5.56
N LYS A 180 -21.27 27.66 -6.38
CA LYS A 180 -21.07 28.14 -7.77
C LYS A 180 -20.30 29.47 -7.86
N ASP A 181 -20.22 30.22 -6.78
CA ASP A 181 -19.45 31.46 -6.65
C ASP A 181 -17.93 31.21 -6.53
N LYS A 182 -17.52 29.98 -6.18
CA LYS A 182 -16.13 29.57 -6.11
C LYS A 182 -15.65 29.01 -7.45
N LYS A 183 -14.75 29.75 -8.08
CA LYS A 183 -14.07 29.29 -9.32
C LYS A 183 -12.88 28.43 -8.97
N ILE A 184 -13.08 27.12 -8.77
CA ILE A 184 -12.00 26.15 -8.60
C ILE A 184 -11.62 25.61 -9.98
N ASP A 185 -10.33 25.69 -10.31
CA ASP A 185 -9.81 25.10 -11.53
C ASP A 185 -9.54 23.61 -11.33
N PHE A 186 -10.34 22.77 -11.95
CA PHE A 186 -10.20 21.32 -11.94
C PHE A 186 -9.44 20.75 -13.13
N HIS A 187 -8.95 21.59 -14.03
CA HIS A 187 -8.32 21.12 -15.27
C HIS A 187 -7.22 20.09 -15.02
N ALA A 188 -6.32 20.33 -14.05
CA ALA A 188 -5.24 19.41 -13.72
C ALA A 188 -5.73 18.08 -13.13
N VAL A 189 -6.85 18.08 -12.41
CA VAL A 189 -7.51 16.86 -11.91
C VAL A 189 -8.16 16.11 -13.06
N GLU A 190 -8.98 16.78 -13.86
CA GLU A 190 -9.71 16.19 -14.99
C GLU A 190 -8.79 15.56 -16.03
N TYR A 191 -7.67 16.21 -16.33
CA TYR A 191 -6.65 15.67 -17.22
C TYR A 191 -6.12 14.30 -16.78
N ARG A 192 -6.19 13.98 -15.49
CA ARG A 192 -5.71 12.72 -14.90
C ARG A 192 -6.81 11.69 -14.63
N LEU A 193 -8.08 12.06 -14.69
CA LEU A 193 -9.19 11.12 -14.47
C LEU A 193 -9.17 9.87 -15.37
N PRO A 194 -8.72 9.93 -16.66
CA PRO A 194 -8.61 8.75 -17.51
C PRO A 194 -7.68 7.66 -16.96
N THR A 195 -6.83 7.98 -15.96
CA THR A 195 -5.97 6.99 -15.28
C THR A 195 -6.75 6.11 -14.29
N VAL A 196 -7.88 6.60 -13.77
CA VAL A 196 -8.63 5.95 -12.68
C VAL A 196 -9.11 4.54 -13.03
N PRO A 197 -9.72 4.28 -14.21
CA PRO A 197 -10.16 2.94 -14.58
C PRO A 197 -9.03 1.92 -14.64
N LEU A 198 -7.85 2.32 -15.16
CA LEU A 198 -6.67 1.47 -15.23
C LEU A 198 -6.15 1.14 -13.83
N ILE A 199 -6.01 2.14 -12.97
CA ILE A 199 -5.53 1.98 -11.60
C ILE A 199 -6.47 1.04 -10.83
N LYS A 200 -7.78 1.25 -10.89
CA LYS A 200 -8.79 0.37 -10.27
C LYS A 200 -8.67 -1.08 -10.74
N ARG A 201 -8.54 -1.26 -12.04
CA ARG A 201 -8.56 -2.60 -12.66
C ARG A 201 -7.32 -3.41 -12.34
N PHE A 202 -6.16 -2.78 -12.28
CA PHE A 202 -4.87 -3.46 -12.23
C PHE A 202 -4.14 -3.37 -10.89
N LEU A 203 -4.55 -2.47 -9.99
CA LEU A 203 -4.02 -2.39 -8.63
C LEU A 203 -5.08 -2.88 -7.63
N ASN A 204 -4.69 -3.83 -6.80
CA ASN A 204 -5.58 -4.60 -5.92
C ASN A 204 -6.22 -3.83 -4.74
N GLY A 205 -6.55 -2.54 -4.88
CA GLY A 205 -7.27 -1.76 -3.86
C GLY A 205 -6.54 -1.57 -2.53
N ASN A 206 -5.22 -1.74 -2.48
CA ASN A 206 -4.42 -1.43 -1.31
C ASN A 206 -4.10 0.07 -1.30
N PRO A 207 -4.57 0.86 -0.30
CA PRO A 207 -4.36 2.32 -0.26
C PRO A 207 -2.89 2.73 -0.33
N ARG A 208 -1.99 1.99 0.33
CA ARG A 208 -0.54 2.25 0.31
C ARG A 208 0.04 2.05 -1.10
N GLN A 209 -0.38 1.00 -1.81
CA GLN A 209 0.05 0.76 -3.19
C GLN A 209 -0.50 1.81 -4.15
N LEU A 210 -1.79 2.17 -4.02
CA LEU A 210 -2.42 3.24 -4.80
C LEU A 210 -1.69 4.57 -4.63
N LYS A 211 -1.42 4.97 -3.39
CA LYS A 211 -0.67 6.21 -3.10
C LYS A 211 0.74 6.19 -3.69
N ARG A 212 1.48 5.09 -3.52
CA ARG A 212 2.83 4.95 -4.09
C ARG A 212 2.81 5.02 -5.61
N PHE A 213 1.87 4.34 -6.25
CA PHE A 213 1.71 4.36 -7.70
C PHE A 213 1.43 5.78 -8.22
N LEU A 214 0.47 6.49 -7.61
CA LEU A 214 0.15 7.87 -7.98
C LEU A 214 1.32 8.81 -7.77
N ASN A 215 2.08 8.66 -6.68
CA ASN A 215 3.28 9.46 -6.45
C ASN A 215 4.34 9.21 -7.55
N THR A 216 4.56 7.96 -7.94
CA THR A 216 5.50 7.66 -9.04
C THR A 216 5.00 8.19 -10.39
N LEU A 217 3.70 8.06 -10.67
CA LEU A 217 3.08 8.62 -11.85
C LEU A 217 3.30 10.15 -11.92
N TYR A 218 3.05 10.84 -10.82
CA TYR A 218 3.27 12.28 -10.70
C TYR A 218 4.74 12.67 -10.95
N VAL A 219 5.68 11.99 -10.27
CA VAL A 219 7.12 12.24 -10.46
C VAL A 219 7.53 12.04 -11.93
N ARG A 220 7.05 10.99 -12.58
CA ARG A 220 7.35 10.72 -13.99
C ARG A 220 6.77 11.78 -14.94
N GLN A 221 5.58 12.30 -14.64
CA GLN A 221 5.00 13.42 -15.40
C GLN A 221 5.84 14.69 -15.25
N GLU A 222 6.25 15.04 -14.04
CA GLU A 222 7.12 16.18 -13.81
C GLU A 222 8.50 16.02 -14.50
N LEU A 223 9.04 14.80 -14.50
CA LEU A 223 10.28 14.50 -15.24
C LEU A 223 10.10 14.67 -16.75
N ALA A 224 8.95 14.30 -17.31
CA ALA A 224 8.64 14.52 -18.71
C ALA A 224 8.60 16.01 -19.05
N GLU A 225 7.94 16.83 -18.23
CA GLU A 225 7.91 18.29 -18.41
C GLU A 225 9.32 18.90 -18.36
N VAL A 226 10.15 18.47 -17.39
CA VAL A 226 11.54 18.91 -17.25
C VAL A 226 12.39 18.50 -18.46
N ALA A 227 12.12 17.32 -19.04
CA ALA A 227 12.79 16.83 -20.24
C ALA A 227 12.30 17.50 -21.53
N GLY A 228 11.23 18.30 -21.46
CA GLY A 228 10.62 18.95 -22.62
C GLY A 228 9.72 18.04 -23.45
N PHE A 229 9.27 16.91 -22.88
CA PHE A 229 8.32 16.02 -23.54
C PHE A 229 6.89 16.53 -23.32
N THR A 230 6.27 17.06 -24.36
CA THR A 230 4.92 17.66 -24.29
C THR A 230 3.81 16.68 -24.67
N ASP A 231 4.15 15.49 -25.11
CA ASP A 231 3.27 14.47 -25.68
C ASP A 231 2.92 13.33 -24.69
N ILE A 232 3.37 13.44 -23.43
CA ILE A 232 3.14 12.40 -22.42
C ILE A 232 1.72 12.48 -21.88
N ARG A 233 0.90 11.51 -22.28
CA ARG A 233 -0.48 11.35 -21.80
C ARG A 233 -0.50 10.51 -20.52
N PRO A 234 -1.17 10.98 -19.44
CA PRO A 234 -1.21 10.28 -18.14
C PRO A 234 -1.73 8.84 -18.24
N GLU A 235 -2.78 8.61 -19.04
CA GLU A 235 -3.39 7.30 -19.18
C GLU A 235 -2.50 6.30 -19.94
N VAL A 236 -1.72 6.74 -20.93
CA VAL A 236 -0.73 5.89 -21.61
C VAL A 236 0.39 5.51 -20.67
N LEU A 237 0.92 6.48 -19.92
CA LEU A 237 1.94 6.23 -18.92
C LEU A 237 1.42 5.28 -17.83
N THR A 238 0.18 5.48 -17.37
CA THR A 238 -0.47 4.60 -16.40
C THR A 238 -0.62 3.18 -16.92
N LYS A 239 -1.05 2.99 -18.18
CA LYS A 239 -1.17 1.66 -18.82
C LYS A 239 0.17 0.91 -18.82
N LEU A 240 1.27 1.58 -19.11
CA LEU A 240 2.61 0.98 -19.02
C LEU A 240 3.02 0.69 -17.58
N MET A 241 2.78 1.62 -16.66
CA MET A 241 3.16 1.50 -15.26
C MET A 241 2.42 0.36 -14.53
N VAL A 242 1.15 0.10 -14.81
CA VAL A 242 0.42 -1.00 -14.14
C VAL A 242 1.02 -2.36 -14.49
N LEU A 243 1.58 -2.52 -15.68
CA LEU A 243 2.30 -3.72 -16.09
C LEU A 243 3.65 -3.85 -15.37
N GLU A 244 4.40 -2.75 -15.28
CA GLU A 244 5.67 -2.66 -14.54
C GLU A 244 5.49 -3.00 -13.04
N TYR A 245 4.44 -2.48 -12.42
CA TYR A 245 4.18 -2.67 -10.98
C TYR A 245 3.69 -4.08 -10.63
N ASN A 246 3.27 -4.88 -11.60
CA ASN A 246 2.86 -6.25 -11.37
C ASN A 246 4.07 -7.19 -11.36
N THR A 247 4.38 -7.77 -10.21
CA THR A 247 5.56 -8.63 -10.02
C THR A 247 5.56 -9.88 -10.90
N LEU A 248 4.38 -10.36 -11.32
CA LEU A 248 4.24 -11.53 -12.21
C LEU A 248 4.48 -11.16 -13.67
N TYR A 249 4.24 -9.91 -14.05
CA TYR A 249 4.24 -9.48 -15.45
C TYR A 249 5.21 -8.33 -15.75
N ASN A 250 6.07 -7.94 -14.82
CA ASN A 250 7.06 -6.87 -15.02
C ASN A 250 8.05 -7.18 -16.16
N SER A 251 8.33 -8.46 -16.43
CA SER A 251 9.14 -8.88 -17.58
C SER A 251 8.50 -8.49 -18.92
N ARG A 252 7.16 -8.34 -18.96
CA ARG A 252 6.43 -7.90 -20.16
C ARG A 252 6.68 -6.41 -20.45
N PHE A 253 6.89 -5.61 -19.41
CA PHE A 253 7.31 -4.22 -19.59
C PHE A 253 8.66 -4.12 -20.32
N GLU A 254 9.64 -4.95 -19.94
CA GLU A 254 10.94 -5.02 -20.65
C GLU A 254 10.79 -5.56 -22.09
N GLU A 255 9.87 -6.50 -22.32
CA GLU A 255 9.55 -7.00 -23.66
C GLU A 255 8.98 -5.91 -24.56
N LEU A 256 8.02 -5.12 -24.06
CA LEU A 256 7.48 -3.96 -24.77
C LEU A 256 8.58 -2.94 -25.12
N TYR A 257 9.50 -2.68 -24.19
CA TYR A 257 10.64 -1.82 -24.45
C TYR A 257 11.49 -2.30 -25.63
N LYS A 258 11.78 -3.61 -25.69
CA LYS A 258 12.54 -4.21 -26.81
C LYS A 258 11.76 -4.13 -28.12
N LEU A 259 10.47 -4.43 -28.08
CA LEU A 259 9.59 -4.38 -29.26
C LEU A 259 9.50 -2.97 -29.84
N GLN A 260 9.27 -1.96 -29.02
CA GLN A 260 9.19 -0.58 -29.50
C GLN A 260 10.54 -0.09 -30.06
N ASN A 261 11.67 -0.47 -29.44
CA ASN A 261 13.01 -0.12 -29.96
C ASN A 261 13.26 -0.72 -31.34
N ALA A 262 12.85 -1.97 -31.56
CA ALA A 262 12.97 -2.64 -32.84
C ALA A 262 12.07 -2.01 -33.93
N ASN A 263 10.97 -1.35 -33.54
CA ASN A 263 9.95 -0.81 -34.42
C ASN A 263 9.84 0.72 -34.36
N ARG A 264 10.97 1.41 -34.22
CA ARG A 264 11.08 2.90 -34.28
C ARG A 264 10.17 3.62 -33.26
N GLY A 265 9.98 3.04 -32.11
CA GLY A 265 9.21 3.63 -31.01
C GLY A 265 7.75 3.21 -30.94
N VAL A 266 7.24 2.46 -31.91
CA VAL A 266 5.85 2.01 -31.97
C VAL A 266 5.77 0.51 -31.70
N LEU A 267 4.71 0.04 -31.03
CA LEU A 267 4.49 -1.39 -30.86
C LEU A 267 3.79 -2.00 -32.09
N PRO A 268 4.20 -3.21 -32.53
CA PRO A 268 3.55 -3.92 -33.65
C PRO A 268 2.26 -4.59 -33.16
N LEU A 269 1.24 -3.77 -32.85
CA LEU A 269 -0.01 -4.23 -32.27
C LEU A 269 -1.06 -4.65 -33.30
N ASP A 270 -0.98 -4.13 -34.55
CA ASP A 270 -1.95 -4.42 -35.61
C ASP A 270 -3.38 -4.68 -35.07
N ASP A 271 -3.84 -5.94 -35.13
CA ASP A 271 -5.14 -6.34 -34.61
C ASP A 271 -5.09 -6.96 -33.21
N VAL A 272 -3.92 -7.02 -32.57
CA VAL A 272 -3.70 -7.73 -31.28
C VAL A 272 -4.61 -7.20 -30.16
N GLU A 273 -4.79 -5.88 -30.08
CA GLU A 273 -5.68 -5.27 -29.09
C GLU A 273 -7.16 -5.63 -29.34
N GLN A 274 -7.56 -5.85 -30.59
CA GLN A 274 -8.91 -6.31 -30.93
C GLN A 274 -9.06 -7.82 -30.68
N GLU A 275 -8.09 -8.61 -31.08
CA GLU A 275 -8.05 -10.06 -30.79
C GLU A 275 -8.13 -10.33 -29.29
N ALA A 276 -7.46 -9.52 -28.44
CA ALA A 276 -7.53 -9.63 -26.99
C ALA A 276 -8.95 -9.46 -26.41
N LYS A 277 -9.85 -8.79 -27.12
CA LYS A 277 -11.27 -8.61 -26.74
C LYS A 277 -12.16 -9.80 -27.11
N THR A 278 -11.71 -10.66 -28.03
CA THR A 278 -12.52 -11.78 -28.56
C THR A 278 -12.42 -13.02 -27.68
N GLU A 279 -13.41 -13.90 -27.74
CA GLU A 279 -13.38 -15.20 -27.04
C GLU A 279 -12.24 -16.09 -27.53
N ASN A 280 -11.91 -16.04 -28.82
CA ASN A 280 -10.82 -16.79 -29.42
C ASN A 280 -9.43 -16.37 -28.94
N GLY A 281 -9.35 -15.19 -28.29
CA GLY A 281 -8.10 -14.62 -27.78
C GLY A 281 -7.11 -14.23 -28.86
N ILE A 282 -5.88 -13.99 -28.46
CA ILE A 282 -4.80 -13.51 -29.34
C ILE A 282 -4.37 -14.65 -30.29
N GLN A 283 -4.41 -14.37 -31.59
CA GLN A 283 -4.00 -15.31 -32.64
C GLN A 283 -2.62 -14.96 -33.23
N ASN A 284 -2.21 -13.70 -33.13
CA ASN A 284 -0.91 -13.25 -33.61
C ASN A 284 0.23 -14.05 -32.95
N PRO A 285 1.08 -14.77 -33.74
CA PRO A 285 2.10 -15.68 -33.19
C PRO A 285 3.11 -15.00 -32.26
N GLN A 286 3.46 -13.73 -32.50
CA GLN A 286 4.39 -12.98 -31.68
C GLN A 286 3.86 -12.71 -30.26
N TRP A 287 2.55 -12.62 -30.11
CA TRP A 287 1.88 -12.24 -28.86
C TRP A 287 1.20 -13.43 -28.17
N LYS A 288 0.79 -14.46 -28.92
CA LYS A 288 -0.05 -15.55 -28.43
C LYS A 288 0.52 -16.25 -27.21
N ASP A 289 1.77 -16.70 -27.27
CA ASP A 289 2.33 -17.58 -26.22
C ASP A 289 2.54 -16.88 -24.90
N ASN A 290 2.90 -15.61 -24.96
CA ASN A 290 3.35 -14.85 -23.79
C ASN A 290 2.31 -13.87 -23.23
N TRP A 291 1.24 -13.55 -23.99
CA TRP A 291 0.27 -12.50 -23.67
C TRP A 291 -1.17 -12.99 -23.54
N SER A 292 -1.40 -14.32 -23.50
CA SER A 292 -2.73 -14.92 -23.47
C SER A 292 -3.34 -15.10 -22.08
N SER A 293 -2.62 -14.75 -20.99
CA SER A 293 -3.22 -14.77 -19.66
C SER A 293 -4.37 -13.74 -19.55
N ASP A 294 -5.37 -14.03 -18.72
CA ASP A 294 -6.52 -13.15 -18.54
C ASP A 294 -6.13 -11.71 -18.16
N TYR A 295 -5.12 -11.56 -17.30
CA TYR A 295 -4.59 -10.25 -16.93
C TYR A 295 -4.01 -9.49 -18.13
N LEU A 296 -3.17 -10.14 -18.93
CA LEU A 296 -2.51 -9.50 -20.08
C LEU A 296 -3.51 -9.24 -21.23
N ARG A 297 -4.47 -10.12 -21.45
CA ARG A 297 -5.58 -9.87 -22.39
C ARG A 297 -6.41 -8.66 -21.96
N GLN A 298 -6.74 -8.55 -20.67
CA GLN A 298 -7.44 -7.40 -20.13
C GLN A 298 -6.58 -6.11 -20.24
N TRP A 299 -5.27 -6.22 -20.05
CA TRP A 299 -4.36 -5.10 -20.20
C TRP A 299 -4.31 -4.63 -21.67
N LEU A 300 -4.13 -5.52 -22.62
CA LEU A 300 -4.13 -5.19 -24.06
C LEU A 300 -5.46 -4.56 -24.49
N SER A 301 -6.58 -5.13 -24.07
CA SER A 301 -7.93 -4.69 -24.44
C SER A 301 -8.38 -3.39 -23.75
N SER A 302 -7.64 -2.91 -22.72
CA SER A 302 -8.01 -1.69 -21.98
C SER A 302 -7.63 -0.42 -22.75
N ASP A 303 -8.43 0.63 -22.55
CA ASP A 303 -8.08 1.97 -23.06
C ASP A 303 -6.96 2.60 -22.21
N PRO A 304 -6.12 3.47 -22.83
CA PRO A 304 -6.10 3.80 -24.24
C PRO A 304 -5.44 2.70 -25.07
N SER A 305 -5.78 2.62 -26.37
CA SER A 305 -4.98 1.84 -27.33
C SER A 305 -3.54 2.38 -27.39
N LEU A 306 -2.57 1.48 -27.49
CA LEU A 306 -1.16 1.84 -27.70
C LEU A 306 -0.76 1.78 -29.17
N LYS A 307 -1.70 1.40 -30.05
CA LYS A 307 -1.48 1.38 -31.50
C LYS A 307 -1.10 2.78 -31.98
N ASP A 308 -0.10 2.87 -32.82
CA ASP A 308 0.40 4.10 -33.44
C ASP A 308 0.95 5.17 -32.47
N ILE A 309 1.07 4.84 -31.17
CA ILE A 309 1.68 5.75 -30.20
C ILE A 309 3.20 5.52 -30.16
N ASN A 310 3.97 6.60 -30.30
CA ASN A 310 5.41 6.54 -30.07
C ASN A 310 5.69 6.47 -28.56
N LEU A 311 6.28 5.35 -28.13
CA LEU A 311 6.51 5.07 -26.71
C LEU A 311 7.95 5.42 -26.25
N GLN A 312 8.81 5.94 -27.11
CA GLN A 312 10.21 6.24 -26.77
C GLN A 312 10.32 7.16 -25.55
N ASN A 313 9.55 8.27 -25.54
CA ASN A 313 9.55 9.21 -24.42
C ASN A 313 8.99 8.59 -23.13
N TYR A 314 7.99 7.72 -23.24
CA TYR A 314 7.42 7.01 -22.09
C TYR A 314 8.43 6.05 -21.44
N PHE A 315 9.14 5.26 -22.22
CA PHE A 315 10.20 4.39 -21.72
C PHE A 315 11.41 5.17 -21.24
N TRP A 316 11.70 6.32 -21.84
CA TRP A 316 12.78 7.18 -21.37
C TRP A 316 12.54 7.69 -19.95
N ILE A 317 11.32 8.10 -19.58
CA ILE A 317 10.98 8.55 -18.23
C ILE A 317 10.78 7.40 -17.25
N ALA A 318 10.52 6.18 -17.71
CA ALA A 318 10.33 4.98 -16.92
C ALA A 318 11.55 4.05 -16.90
N ARG A 319 12.71 4.51 -17.37
CA ARG A 319 13.92 3.68 -17.51
C ARG A 319 14.52 3.21 -16.17
N ASP A 320 14.16 3.85 -15.04
CA ASP A 320 14.49 3.37 -13.71
C ASP A 320 13.93 1.96 -13.42
N ALA A 321 12.89 1.56 -14.16
CA ALA A 321 12.30 0.23 -14.11
C ALA A 321 13.00 -0.80 -15.03
N LEU A 322 13.88 -0.35 -15.92
CA LEU A 322 14.58 -1.22 -16.88
C LEU A 322 15.93 -1.66 -16.29
N LYS A 323 16.09 -2.96 -16.07
CA LYS A 323 17.24 -3.55 -15.34
C LYS A 323 18.61 -3.29 -15.98
N ASN A 324 18.66 -3.00 -17.28
CA ASN A 324 19.90 -2.89 -18.06
C ASN A 324 20.26 -1.46 -18.47
N GLU A 325 19.52 -0.45 -18.06
CA GLU A 325 19.79 0.95 -18.41
C GLU A 325 20.62 1.65 -17.32
N LYS A 326 21.69 2.36 -17.74
CA LYS A 326 22.52 3.14 -16.82
C LYS A 326 21.78 4.42 -16.39
N PRO A 327 21.76 4.76 -15.10
CA PRO A 327 21.13 6.00 -14.63
C PRO A 327 21.84 7.22 -15.25
N ILE A 328 21.08 8.22 -15.69
CA ILE A 328 21.63 9.48 -16.19
C ILE A 328 22.01 10.35 -15.00
N ALA A 329 23.28 10.34 -14.65
CA ALA A 329 23.81 11.14 -13.54
C ALA A 329 23.97 12.64 -13.85
N SER A 330 23.87 13.11 -15.09
CA SER A 330 24.40 14.43 -15.48
C SER A 330 23.37 15.53 -15.81
N LEU A 331 22.09 15.23 -15.99
CA LEU A 331 21.09 16.22 -16.43
C LEU A 331 20.09 16.68 -15.35
N VAL A 332 20.18 16.12 -14.16
CA VAL A 332 19.06 16.14 -13.21
C VAL A 332 19.32 16.96 -11.93
N THR A 333 20.54 17.43 -11.69
CA THR A 333 21.00 17.85 -10.35
C THR A 333 20.27 19.07 -9.76
N ASN A 334 19.89 20.07 -10.51
CA ASN A 334 19.31 21.29 -9.93
C ASN A 334 17.76 21.30 -9.89
N LYS A 335 17.09 20.73 -10.88
CA LYS A 335 15.62 20.72 -10.94
C LYS A 335 15.00 19.56 -10.14
N VAL A 336 15.67 18.41 -10.06
CA VAL A 336 15.27 17.29 -9.18
C VAL A 336 15.40 17.63 -7.71
N MET A 337 16.37 18.45 -7.31
CA MET A 337 16.46 18.98 -5.95
C MET A 337 15.25 19.89 -5.59
N LEU A 338 14.72 20.61 -6.55
CA LEU A 338 13.47 21.39 -6.38
C LEU A 338 12.25 20.48 -6.25
N LEU A 339 12.20 19.39 -7.03
CA LEU A 339 11.17 18.34 -6.96
C LEU A 339 11.22 17.62 -5.60
N PHE A 340 12.40 17.21 -5.16
CA PHE A 340 12.56 16.61 -3.81
C PHE A 340 12.11 17.56 -2.70
N ARG A 341 12.39 18.86 -2.79
CA ARG A 341 11.88 19.84 -1.82
C ARG A 341 10.35 19.91 -1.83
N ARG A 342 9.69 19.90 -3.00
CA ARG A 342 8.22 19.87 -3.08
C ARG A 342 7.63 18.56 -2.56
N LEU A 343 8.26 17.41 -2.84
CA LEU A 343 7.82 16.11 -2.33
C LEU A 343 8.02 15.99 -0.81
N CYS A 344 9.10 16.53 -0.26
CA CYS A 344 9.31 16.57 1.19
C CYS A 344 8.28 17.45 1.91
N THR A 345 7.88 18.59 1.34
CA THR A 345 6.80 19.43 1.91
C THR A 345 5.43 18.74 1.86
N LEU A 346 5.19 17.84 0.91
CA LEU A 346 3.96 17.04 0.85
C LEU A 346 3.93 15.90 1.89
N GLN A 347 5.10 15.41 2.35
CA GLN A 347 5.18 14.36 3.38
C GLN A 347 5.11 14.89 4.82
N THR A 348 5.48 16.15 5.06
CA THR A 348 5.47 16.75 6.42
C THR A 348 4.10 17.24 6.84
N ASN A 349 3.11 17.27 5.94
CA ASN A 349 1.73 17.70 6.20
C ASN A 349 0.71 16.53 6.11
N SER A 350 1.16 15.30 6.32
CA SER A 350 0.30 14.10 6.30
C SER A 350 0.12 13.53 7.71
#